data_5f8f3e221a8740417bed4c4410eaf4b9
#
_entry.id   5f8f3e221a8740417bed4c4410eaf4b9
#
_cell.length_a   1.000
_cell.length_b   1.000
_cell.length_c   1.000
_cell.angle_alpha   90.00
_cell.angle_beta   90.00
_cell.angle_gamma   90.00
#
_symmetry.space_group_name_H-M   'P 1'
#
loop_
_entity.id
_entity.type
_entity.pdbx_description
1 polymer ?
#
loop_
_entity_poly.entity_id
_entity_poly.type
_entity_poly.pdbx_seq_one_letter_code
_entity_poly.pdbx_strand_id
1 'polypeptide(L)'
;MRNPFEGPKLFSPSFVDALRAYAPELLEVRAAAGGTVPEVPHGTTVAALRFADGVAIGGDRRATEGMTIAQRDIEKVFPADDFSAVAIAGAAGPAIEMVRLFQSELEHYEKIEGFPLSLEGKANKLGQMVRGNLPLAMQGLVVLPLFCGYDTRRQAGRIFRYDVTGGRWEDADFHATGSGGRDARGSLKKRWRPDIDADTAVEVLVEALYDAADEDAATGGPDLVRGIFPVVATVTAQGYRRVPDDELRKAAERLVATRAQEGS
;
A
#
# COMPACT_ATOMS: atom_id res chain seq x y z
N MET A 1 38.58 6.96 44.97
CA MET A 1 38.18 6.00 43.92
C MET A 1 36.67 5.99 43.85
N ARG A 2 36.09 6.51 42.76
CA ARG A 2 34.64 6.40 42.52
C ARG A 2 34.34 4.97 42.11
N ASN A 3 33.30 4.37 42.72
CA ASN A 3 32.83 3.04 42.39
C ASN A 3 32.29 3.02 40.93
N PRO A 4 32.85 2.19 40.03
CA PRO A 4 32.42 2.16 38.64
C PRO A 4 31.00 1.58 38.42
N PHE A 5 30.31 1.15 39.48
CA PHE A 5 28.93 0.63 39.44
C PHE A 5 27.89 1.58 40.01
N GLU A 6 28.22 2.83 40.33
CA GLU A 6 27.26 3.88 40.67
C GLU A 6 26.78 4.60 39.38
N GLY A 7 26.12 3.86 38.48
CA GLY A 7 25.28 4.44 37.41
C GLY A 7 23.89 4.78 37.95
N PRO A 8 23.17 5.70 37.31
CA PRO A 8 21.80 6.01 37.71
C PRO A 8 20.97 4.71 37.67
N LYS A 9 20.27 4.44 38.79
CA LYS A 9 19.41 3.26 38.91
C LYS A 9 18.28 3.36 37.88
N LEU A 10 18.38 2.61 36.81
CA LEU A 10 17.31 2.42 35.83
C LEU A 10 16.17 1.63 36.49
N PHE A 11 15.23 2.31 37.11
CA PHE A 11 13.99 1.72 37.61
C PHE A 11 12.79 2.03 36.70
N SER A 12 13.02 2.56 35.49
CA SER A 12 11.95 2.74 34.52
C SER A 12 11.97 1.59 33.49
N PRO A 13 10.86 0.88 33.27
CA PRO A 13 10.74 -0.09 32.19
C PRO A 13 10.62 0.59 30.82
N SER A 14 10.71 1.92 30.77
CA SER A 14 10.60 2.69 29.54
C SER A 14 11.92 2.72 28.78
N PHE A 15 11.93 2.18 27.57
CA PHE A 15 13.06 2.27 26.63
C PHE A 15 13.44 3.73 26.32
N VAL A 16 12.46 4.63 26.28
CA VAL A 16 12.70 6.06 26.05
C VAL A 16 13.47 6.71 27.20
N ASP A 17 13.21 6.31 28.45
CA ASP A 17 13.95 6.81 29.62
C ASP A 17 15.37 6.24 29.64
N ALA A 18 15.56 5.02 29.19
CA ALA A 18 16.88 4.44 29.00
C ALA A 18 17.67 5.23 27.92
N LEU A 19 17.09 5.52 26.79
CA LEU A 19 17.70 6.34 25.73
C LEU A 19 18.05 7.74 26.26
N ARG A 20 17.17 8.41 27.00
CA ARG A 20 17.46 9.72 27.61
C ARG A 20 18.65 9.69 28.55
N ALA A 21 18.82 8.59 29.27
CA ALA A 21 19.90 8.46 30.25
C ALA A 21 21.26 8.09 29.64
N TYR A 22 21.28 7.25 28.58
CA TYR A 22 22.50 6.63 28.07
C TYR A 22 22.89 7.04 26.66
N ALA A 23 21.94 7.49 25.84
CA ALA A 23 22.16 7.86 24.45
C ALA A 23 21.17 8.96 24.01
N PRO A 24 21.17 10.14 24.70
CA PRO A 24 20.22 11.22 24.39
C PRO A 24 20.31 11.68 22.92
N GLU A 25 21.46 11.53 22.29
CA GLU A 25 21.69 11.85 20.89
C GLU A 25 20.83 11.00 19.92
N LEU A 26 20.38 9.82 20.34
CA LEU A 26 19.47 8.99 19.54
C LEU A 26 18.01 9.45 19.63
N LEU A 27 17.69 10.32 20.59
CA LEU A 27 16.40 10.98 20.71
C LEU A 27 16.37 12.35 20.03
N GLU A 28 17.53 12.91 19.73
CA GLU A 28 17.62 14.11 18.91
C GLU A 28 17.33 13.74 17.46
N VAL A 29 16.07 13.90 17.04
CA VAL A 29 15.75 14.06 15.63
C VAL A 29 16.46 15.34 15.19
N ARG A 30 17.67 15.21 14.62
CA ARG A 30 18.32 16.32 13.95
C ARG A 30 17.40 16.74 12.82
N ALA A 31 16.57 17.74 13.07
CA ALA A 31 15.96 18.50 12.01
C ALA A 31 17.15 19.00 11.17
N ALA A 32 17.28 18.51 9.96
CA ALA A 32 18.29 18.97 9.03
C ALA A 32 18.07 20.47 8.90
N ALA A 33 19.00 21.25 9.46
CA ALA A 33 18.90 22.69 9.49
C ALA A 33 18.84 23.18 8.03
N GLY A 34 17.67 23.69 7.61
CA GLY A 34 17.54 24.58 6.46
C GLY A 34 17.72 23.99 5.07
N GLY A 35 17.71 22.66 4.89
CA GLY A 35 17.64 22.04 3.57
C GLY A 35 16.18 22.02 3.10
N THR A 36 15.90 22.56 1.92
CA THR A 36 14.66 22.26 1.20
C THR A 36 14.60 20.73 1.02
N VAL A 37 13.59 20.08 1.64
CA VAL A 37 13.32 18.68 1.38
C VAL A 37 13.08 18.56 -0.13
N PRO A 38 13.80 17.70 -0.87
CA PRO A 38 13.53 17.51 -2.29
C PRO A 38 12.04 17.17 -2.43
N GLU A 39 11.35 17.80 -3.39
CA GLU A 39 10.01 17.37 -3.77
C GLU A 39 10.10 15.92 -4.29
N VAL A 40 9.73 14.99 -3.45
CA VAL A 40 9.68 13.57 -3.81
C VAL A 40 8.33 13.31 -4.50
N PRO A 41 8.30 12.55 -5.60
CA PRO A 41 7.04 12.17 -6.25
C PRO A 41 6.10 11.50 -5.24
N HIS A 42 4.92 12.08 -5.02
CA HIS A 42 3.96 11.61 -4.00
C HIS A 42 2.59 11.23 -4.56
N GLY A 43 2.36 11.44 -5.86
CA GLY A 43 1.09 11.09 -6.47
C GLY A 43 0.89 9.59 -6.56
N THR A 44 -0.12 9.08 -5.89
CA THR A 44 -0.44 7.64 -5.90
C THR A 44 -1.84 7.42 -5.37
N THR A 45 -2.60 6.57 -6.07
CA THR A 45 -3.84 6.01 -5.53
C THR A 45 -3.82 4.51 -5.66
N VAL A 46 -4.01 3.83 -4.54
CA VAL A 46 -4.16 2.37 -4.48
C VAL A 46 -5.44 2.00 -3.75
N ALA A 47 -6.08 0.94 -4.21
CA ALA A 47 -7.35 0.48 -3.70
C ALA A 47 -7.39 -1.05 -3.63
N ALA A 48 -8.14 -1.59 -2.68
CA ALA A 48 -8.43 -3.02 -2.59
C ALA A 48 -9.88 -3.23 -2.15
N LEU A 49 -10.46 -4.33 -2.61
CA LEU A 49 -11.80 -4.73 -2.21
C LEU A 49 -11.90 -6.25 -2.08
N ARG A 50 -12.82 -6.71 -1.24
CA ARG A 50 -13.19 -8.12 -1.14
C ARG A 50 -14.26 -8.44 -2.16
N PHE A 51 -14.20 -9.66 -2.69
CA PHE A 51 -15.26 -10.26 -3.51
C PHE A 51 -15.55 -11.68 -3.03
N ALA A 52 -16.50 -12.37 -3.64
CA ALA A 52 -16.98 -13.66 -3.15
C ALA A 52 -15.85 -14.67 -2.85
N ASP A 53 -14.87 -14.79 -3.75
CA ASP A 53 -13.82 -15.81 -3.68
C ASP A 53 -12.46 -15.31 -3.19
N GLY A 54 -12.34 -14.02 -2.82
CA GLY A 54 -11.03 -13.48 -2.44
C GLY A 54 -10.98 -11.98 -2.27
N VAL A 55 -9.84 -11.40 -2.70
CA VAL A 55 -9.58 -9.96 -2.72
C VAL A 55 -9.03 -9.53 -4.06
N ALA A 56 -9.38 -8.32 -4.47
CA ALA A 56 -8.76 -7.64 -5.60
C ALA A 56 -8.04 -6.37 -5.09
N ILE A 57 -6.89 -6.05 -5.69
CA ILE A 57 -6.08 -4.89 -5.37
C ILE A 57 -5.65 -4.20 -6.64
N GLY A 58 -5.70 -2.88 -6.66
CA GLY A 58 -5.34 -2.08 -7.82
C GLY A 58 -4.58 -0.81 -7.45
N GLY A 59 -3.83 -0.28 -8.40
CA GLY A 59 -3.13 0.98 -8.28
C GLY A 59 -2.98 1.69 -9.60
N ASP A 60 -3.03 3.01 -9.57
CA ASP A 60 -2.74 3.84 -10.74
C ASP A 60 -1.24 3.75 -11.11
N ARG A 61 -0.87 4.33 -12.26
CA ARG A 61 0.51 4.23 -12.78
C ARG A 61 1.22 5.57 -12.93
N ARG A 62 0.64 6.66 -12.43
CA ARG A 62 1.24 7.99 -12.52
C ARG A 62 2.19 8.25 -11.34
N ALA A 63 3.36 8.79 -11.63
CA ALA A 63 4.21 9.46 -10.66
C ALA A 63 4.33 10.94 -11.02
N THR A 64 4.20 11.83 -10.03
CA THR A 64 4.31 13.27 -10.20
C THR A 64 5.50 13.82 -9.43
N GLU A 65 6.14 14.84 -9.98
CA GLU A 65 7.16 15.65 -9.31
C GLU A 65 6.68 17.09 -9.33
N GLY A 66 6.25 17.58 -8.16
CA GLY A 66 5.53 18.85 -8.07
C GLY A 66 4.28 18.86 -8.99
N MET A 67 4.24 19.80 -9.90
CA MET A 67 3.13 19.98 -10.86
C MET A 67 3.31 19.18 -12.17
N THR A 68 4.40 18.42 -12.32
CA THR A 68 4.70 17.70 -13.56
C THR A 68 4.53 16.19 -13.40
N ILE A 69 4.19 15.53 -14.52
CA ILE A 69 4.15 14.08 -14.57
C ILE A 69 5.58 13.58 -14.83
N ALA A 70 6.20 12.98 -13.81
CA ALA A 70 7.55 12.43 -13.92
C ALA A 70 7.54 11.09 -14.68
N GLN A 71 6.55 10.22 -14.41
CA GLN A 71 6.42 8.92 -15.06
C GLN A 71 4.95 8.53 -15.17
N ARG A 72 4.58 7.75 -16.22
CA ARG A 72 3.20 7.35 -16.50
C ARG A 72 2.93 5.85 -16.35
N ASP A 73 3.95 5.05 -16.12
CA ASP A 73 3.90 3.59 -16.16
C ASP A 73 4.56 2.92 -14.94
N ILE A 74 4.68 3.65 -13.83
CA ILE A 74 5.21 3.11 -12.58
C ILE A 74 4.31 1.99 -12.03
N GLU A 75 4.91 0.95 -11.50
CA GLU A 75 4.17 -0.09 -10.80
C GLU A 75 4.03 0.23 -9.31
N LYS A 76 2.84 0.01 -8.77
CA LYS A 76 2.48 0.29 -7.38
C LYS A 76 1.85 -0.92 -6.68
N VAL A 77 1.56 -1.99 -7.44
CA VAL A 77 0.97 -3.24 -6.94
C VAL A 77 1.93 -4.38 -7.23
N PHE A 78 2.25 -5.15 -6.21
CA PHE A 78 3.24 -6.22 -6.27
C PHE A 78 2.70 -7.47 -5.56
N PRO A 79 3.05 -8.69 -6.05
CA PRO A 79 2.88 -9.89 -5.24
C PRO A 79 3.75 -9.76 -3.98
N ALA A 80 3.24 -10.13 -2.83
CA ALA A 80 4.06 -10.30 -1.63
C ALA A 80 4.58 -11.75 -1.55
N ASP A 81 3.70 -12.69 -1.84
CA ASP A 81 3.95 -14.11 -2.08
C ASP A 81 2.79 -14.71 -2.90
N ASP A 82 2.68 -16.04 -2.96
CA ASP A 82 1.65 -16.74 -3.76
C ASP A 82 0.22 -16.41 -3.34
N PHE A 83 -0.03 -16.04 -2.08
CA PHE A 83 -1.37 -15.81 -1.53
C PHE A 83 -1.57 -14.41 -0.97
N SER A 84 -0.68 -13.47 -1.30
CA SER A 84 -0.83 -12.09 -0.84
C SER A 84 -0.23 -11.07 -1.79
N ALA A 85 -0.73 -9.85 -1.69
CA ALA A 85 -0.32 -8.71 -2.51
C ALA A 85 -0.17 -7.46 -1.64
N VAL A 86 0.71 -6.57 -2.07
CA VAL A 86 0.93 -5.27 -1.46
C VAL A 86 0.88 -4.18 -2.52
N ALA A 87 0.15 -3.11 -2.24
CA ALA A 87 0.19 -1.88 -3.01
C ALA A 87 0.75 -0.76 -2.14
N ILE A 88 1.40 0.23 -2.75
CA ILE A 88 2.12 1.24 -2.00
C ILE A 88 1.75 2.63 -2.47
N ALA A 89 1.42 3.48 -1.50
CA ALA A 89 1.28 4.92 -1.68
C ALA A 89 2.43 5.65 -0.99
N GLY A 90 2.88 6.77 -1.57
CA GLY A 90 3.91 7.65 -1.01
C GLY A 90 5.21 7.70 -1.81
N ALA A 91 6.35 7.87 -1.13
CA ALA A 91 7.66 8.04 -1.74
C ALA A 91 8.12 6.76 -2.47
N ALA A 92 8.28 6.83 -3.79
CA ALA A 92 8.48 5.66 -4.65
C ALA A 92 9.74 4.84 -4.31
N GLY A 93 10.88 5.50 -4.06
CA GLY A 93 12.14 4.82 -3.73
C GLY A 93 12.05 3.95 -2.49
N PRO A 94 11.79 4.54 -1.30
CA PRO A 94 11.60 3.79 -0.06
C PRO A 94 10.48 2.75 -0.13
N ALA A 95 9.43 3.03 -0.90
CA ALA A 95 8.32 2.12 -1.09
C ALA A 95 8.72 0.83 -1.83
N ILE A 96 9.44 0.94 -2.93
CA ILE A 96 9.94 -0.22 -3.70
C ILE A 96 10.94 -1.03 -2.87
N GLU A 97 11.82 -0.36 -2.13
CA GLU A 97 12.76 -1.02 -1.22
C GLU A 97 12.03 -1.81 -0.13
N MET A 98 11.00 -1.21 0.50
CA MET A 98 10.17 -1.88 1.50
C MET A 98 9.50 -3.14 0.94
N VAL A 99 8.96 -3.09 -0.30
CA VAL A 99 8.35 -4.28 -0.92
C VAL A 99 9.37 -5.38 -1.14
N ARG A 100 10.52 -5.06 -1.73
CA ARG A 100 11.59 -6.04 -1.98
C ARG A 100 12.07 -6.70 -0.70
N LEU A 101 12.27 -5.89 0.34
CA LEU A 101 12.66 -6.41 1.65
C LEU A 101 11.55 -7.30 2.24
N PHE A 102 10.29 -6.89 2.13
CA PHE A 102 9.16 -7.68 2.60
C PHE A 102 9.07 -9.04 1.90
N GLN A 103 9.18 -9.07 0.57
CA GLN A 103 9.22 -10.31 -0.21
C GLN A 103 10.35 -11.23 0.24
N SER A 104 11.57 -10.69 0.38
CA SER A 104 12.75 -11.45 0.83
C SER A 104 12.58 -12.01 2.24
N GLU A 105 11.98 -11.25 3.16
CA GLU A 105 11.73 -11.69 4.52
C GLU A 105 10.66 -12.82 4.58
N LEU A 106 9.62 -12.75 3.75
CA LEU A 106 8.62 -13.81 3.66
C LEU A 106 9.21 -15.10 3.09
N GLU A 107 9.98 -14.99 1.99
CA GLU A 107 10.66 -16.12 1.37
C GLU A 107 11.68 -16.75 2.33
N HIS A 108 12.44 -15.93 3.04
CA HIS A 108 13.42 -16.39 4.03
C HIS A 108 12.75 -17.14 5.17
N TYR A 109 11.65 -16.60 5.72
CA TYR A 109 10.87 -17.27 6.76
C TYR A 109 10.39 -18.65 6.30
N GLU A 110 9.80 -18.73 5.11
CA GLU A 110 9.29 -19.99 4.57
C GLU A 110 10.40 -21.04 4.36
N LYS A 111 11.58 -20.61 3.87
CA LYS A 111 12.74 -21.52 3.71
C LYS A 111 13.27 -22.07 5.04
N ILE A 112 13.23 -21.28 6.12
CA ILE A 112 13.72 -21.73 7.43
C ILE A 112 12.69 -22.61 8.13
N GLU A 113 11.43 -22.18 8.15
CA GLU A 113 10.37 -22.84 8.90
C GLU A 113 9.72 -24.02 8.14
N GLY A 114 9.89 -24.06 6.80
CA GLY A 114 9.28 -25.07 5.94
C GLY A 114 7.80 -24.86 5.65
N PHE A 115 7.24 -23.71 6.05
CA PHE A 115 5.85 -23.29 5.75
C PHE A 115 5.76 -21.77 5.73
N PRO A 116 4.81 -21.21 4.95
CA PRO A 116 4.65 -19.77 4.83
C PRO A 116 4.13 -19.13 6.13
N LEU A 117 4.53 -17.89 6.36
CA LEU A 117 3.99 -17.09 7.45
C LEU A 117 2.47 -16.91 7.28
N SER A 118 1.70 -16.97 8.37
CA SER A 118 0.25 -16.73 8.31
C SER A 118 -0.05 -15.33 7.75
N LEU A 119 -1.21 -15.14 7.12
CA LEU A 119 -1.58 -13.82 6.56
C LEU A 119 -1.55 -12.73 7.63
N GLU A 120 -2.00 -13.04 8.85
CA GLU A 120 -1.89 -12.16 10.03
C GLU A 120 -0.44 -11.83 10.38
N GLY A 121 0.45 -12.84 10.34
CA GLY A 121 1.88 -12.68 10.59
C GLY A 121 2.54 -11.78 9.55
N LYS A 122 2.21 -11.96 8.27
CA LYS A 122 2.67 -11.09 7.17
C LYS A 122 2.24 -9.64 7.39
N ALA A 123 0.96 -9.44 7.73
CA ALA A 123 0.43 -8.10 8.00
C ALA A 123 1.14 -7.45 9.21
N ASN A 124 1.45 -8.20 10.27
CA ASN A 124 2.21 -7.71 11.41
C ASN A 124 3.66 -7.37 11.03
N LYS A 125 4.32 -8.21 10.22
CA LYS A 125 5.67 -7.96 9.73
C LYS A 125 5.74 -6.66 8.92
N LEU A 126 4.81 -6.46 8.00
CA LEU A 126 4.73 -5.21 7.23
C LEU A 126 4.51 -3.99 8.13
N GLY A 127 3.67 -4.09 9.17
CA GLY A 127 3.49 -3.02 10.16
C GLY A 127 4.78 -2.68 10.92
N GLN A 128 5.62 -3.66 11.23
CA GLN A 128 6.94 -3.42 11.82
C GLN A 128 7.87 -2.67 10.86
N MET A 129 7.83 -3.01 9.56
CA MET A 129 8.63 -2.34 8.53
C MET A 129 8.19 -0.89 8.34
N VAL A 130 6.87 -0.62 8.31
CA VAL A 130 6.33 0.75 8.27
C VAL A 130 6.80 1.54 9.49
N ARG A 131 6.75 0.96 10.68
CA ARG A 131 7.27 1.60 11.91
C ARG A 131 8.77 1.88 11.81
N GLY A 132 9.55 0.98 11.25
CA GLY A 132 10.98 1.17 11.00
C GLY A 132 11.27 2.33 10.02
N ASN A 133 10.33 2.63 9.11
CA ASN A 133 10.42 3.75 8.16
C ASN A 133 10.03 5.11 8.78
N LEU A 134 9.57 5.18 10.03
CA LEU A 134 9.13 6.42 10.67
C LEU A 134 10.16 7.55 10.62
N PRO A 135 11.48 7.33 10.81
CA PRO A 135 12.47 8.39 10.68
C PRO A 135 12.52 9.02 9.28
N LEU A 136 12.31 8.24 8.21
CA LEU A 136 12.20 8.75 6.85
C LEU A 136 10.87 9.45 6.62
N ALA A 137 9.77 8.93 7.17
CA ALA A 137 8.46 9.57 7.11
C ALA A 137 8.46 10.96 7.76
N MET A 138 9.20 11.15 8.87
CA MET A 138 9.40 12.45 9.51
C MET A 138 10.17 13.46 8.63
N GLN A 139 10.89 12.98 7.62
CA GLN A 139 11.56 13.79 6.60
C GLN A 139 10.72 13.97 5.33
N GLY A 140 9.43 13.58 5.34
CA GLY A 140 8.52 13.66 4.20
C GLY A 140 8.53 12.43 3.29
N LEU A 141 9.40 11.43 3.53
CA LEU A 141 9.47 10.19 2.74
C LEU A 141 8.48 9.14 3.29
N VAL A 142 7.21 9.52 3.26
CA VAL A 142 6.12 8.67 3.76
C VAL A 142 5.90 7.47 2.85
N VAL A 143 5.70 6.29 3.42
CA VAL A 143 5.27 5.07 2.75
C VAL A 143 4.05 4.51 3.47
N LEU A 144 2.94 4.37 2.74
CA LEU A 144 1.69 3.83 3.24
C LEU A 144 1.29 2.61 2.39
N PRO A 145 1.57 1.40 2.86
CA PRO A 145 1.14 0.20 2.16
C PRO A 145 -0.35 -0.07 2.37
N LEU A 146 -0.94 -0.72 1.37
CA LEU A 146 -2.20 -1.43 1.46
C LEU A 146 -1.89 -2.90 1.19
N PHE A 147 -2.17 -3.77 2.14
CA PHE A 147 -1.85 -5.19 2.06
C PHE A 147 -3.13 -6.02 2.02
N CYS A 148 -3.17 -7.01 1.16
CA CYS A 148 -4.28 -7.94 1.12
C CYS A 148 -3.81 -9.36 0.79
N GLY A 149 -4.66 -10.33 1.05
CA GLY A 149 -4.36 -11.70 0.70
C GLY A 149 -5.52 -12.64 0.98
N TYR A 150 -5.36 -13.88 0.53
CA TYR A 150 -6.28 -14.96 0.82
C TYR A 150 -5.80 -15.72 2.06
N ASP A 151 -6.58 -15.68 3.12
CA ASP A 151 -6.31 -16.42 4.35
C ASP A 151 -6.76 -17.89 4.16
N THR A 152 -5.82 -18.78 3.89
CA THR A 152 -6.09 -20.20 3.63
C THR A 152 -6.68 -20.94 4.84
N ARG A 153 -6.50 -20.41 6.06
CA ARG A 153 -7.09 -20.97 7.28
C ARG A 153 -8.54 -20.55 7.45
N ARG A 154 -8.84 -19.27 7.13
CA ARG A 154 -10.20 -18.70 7.21
C ARG A 154 -11.00 -18.90 5.91
N GLN A 155 -10.33 -19.32 4.84
CA GLN A 155 -10.88 -19.43 3.48
C GLN A 155 -11.57 -18.14 3.04
N ALA A 156 -10.91 -17.02 3.23
CA ALA A 156 -11.47 -15.70 2.96
C ALA A 156 -10.38 -14.68 2.57
N GLY A 157 -10.76 -13.76 1.70
CA GLY A 157 -9.96 -12.58 1.41
C GLY A 157 -9.96 -11.61 2.59
N ARG A 158 -8.79 -11.00 2.88
CA ARG A 158 -8.62 -10.02 3.96
C ARG A 158 -7.80 -8.83 3.47
N ILE A 159 -8.10 -7.65 3.99
CA ILE A 159 -7.46 -6.37 3.62
C ILE A 159 -6.95 -5.72 4.90
N PHE A 160 -5.70 -5.22 4.85
CA PHE A 160 -5.05 -4.52 5.95
C PHE A 160 -4.51 -3.18 5.49
N ARG A 161 -4.84 -2.14 6.22
CA ARG A 161 -4.30 -0.79 6.05
C ARG A 161 -3.38 -0.42 7.20
N TYR A 162 -2.53 0.56 6.95
CA TYR A 162 -1.53 1.02 7.91
C TYR A 162 -1.54 2.54 8.03
N ASP A 163 -1.12 3.03 9.19
CA ASP A 163 -0.69 4.42 9.34
C ASP A 163 0.84 4.54 9.35
N VAL A 164 1.33 5.76 9.36
CA VAL A 164 2.77 6.06 9.33
C VAL A 164 3.55 5.54 10.54
N THR A 165 2.86 5.21 11.64
CA THR A 165 3.46 4.69 12.87
C THR A 165 3.54 3.15 12.89
N GLY A 166 3.06 2.50 11.81
CA GLY A 166 2.96 1.04 11.72
C GLY A 166 1.75 0.47 12.46
N GLY A 167 0.78 1.31 12.83
CA GLY A 167 -0.54 0.87 13.26
C GLY A 167 -1.23 0.13 12.12
N ARG A 168 -1.87 -1.01 12.43
CA ARG A 168 -2.52 -1.89 11.46
C ARG A 168 -4.00 -2.08 11.80
N TRP A 169 -4.85 -1.96 10.79
CA TRP A 169 -6.28 -2.25 10.89
C TRP A 169 -6.71 -3.16 9.75
N GLU A 170 -7.66 -4.03 10.03
CA GLU A 170 -8.32 -4.86 9.03
C GLU A 170 -9.61 -4.17 8.58
N ASP A 171 -9.77 -4.02 7.27
CA ASP A 171 -10.99 -3.49 6.67
C ASP A 171 -11.87 -4.65 6.19
N ALA A 172 -13.18 -4.58 6.52
CA ALA A 172 -14.11 -5.68 6.25
C ALA A 172 -14.42 -5.83 4.75
N ASP A 173 -14.51 -4.72 4.02
CA ASP A 173 -15.10 -4.67 2.68
C ASP A 173 -14.11 -4.19 1.63
N PHE A 174 -13.64 -2.97 1.78
CA PHE A 174 -12.72 -2.31 0.86
C PHE A 174 -11.94 -1.20 1.56
N HIS A 175 -10.82 -0.83 0.95
CA HIS A 175 -10.06 0.36 1.33
C HIS A 175 -9.38 0.99 0.11
N ALA A 176 -9.11 2.29 0.20
CA ALA A 176 -8.21 2.98 -0.72
C ALA A 176 -7.40 4.03 0.05
N THR A 177 -6.16 4.25 -0.39
CA THR A 177 -5.23 5.21 0.22
C THR A 177 -4.40 5.91 -0.86
N GLY A 178 -3.70 6.97 -0.47
CA GLY A 178 -2.97 7.83 -1.39
C GLY A 178 -3.72 9.14 -1.64
N SER A 179 -3.25 9.94 -2.59
CA SER A 179 -3.78 11.29 -2.88
C SER A 179 -5.26 11.26 -3.30
N GLY A 180 -5.64 10.41 -4.25
CA GLY A 180 -7.03 10.18 -4.68
C GLY A 180 -7.77 9.11 -3.86
N GLY A 181 -7.21 8.66 -2.74
CA GLY A 181 -7.78 7.57 -1.94
C GLY A 181 -9.17 7.87 -1.38
N ARG A 182 -9.49 9.15 -1.14
CA ARG A 182 -10.83 9.58 -0.68
C ARG A 182 -11.88 9.34 -1.77
N ASP A 183 -11.57 9.73 -2.99
CA ASP A 183 -12.48 9.68 -4.12
C ASP A 183 -12.66 8.24 -4.58
N ALA A 184 -11.57 7.47 -4.65
CA ALA A 184 -11.63 6.02 -4.87
C ALA A 184 -12.53 5.32 -3.83
N ARG A 185 -12.45 5.65 -2.53
CA ARG A 185 -13.36 5.08 -1.51
C ARG A 185 -14.80 5.51 -1.73
N GLY A 186 -15.03 6.73 -2.21
CA GLY A 186 -16.37 7.23 -2.58
C GLY A 186 -17.01 6.39 -3.68
N SER A 187 -16.24 6.07 -4.72
CA SER A 187 -16.64 5.18 -5.82
C SER A 187 -16.88 3.75 -5.33
N LEU A 188 -15.93 3.16 -4.60
CA LEU A 188 -16.07 1.83 -4.02
C LEU A 188 -17.32 1.70 -3.17
N LYS A 189 -17.63 2.68 -2.33
CA LYS A 189 -18.83 2.68 -1.48
C LYS A 189 -20.13 2.60 -2.27
N LYS A 190 -20.19 3.15 -3.49
CA LYS A 190 -21.37 3.09 -4.35
C LYS A 190 -21.51 1.76 -5.06
N ARG A 191 -20.38 1.19 -5.50
CA ARG A 191 -20.34 0.06 -6.42
C ARG A 191 -20.12 -1.30 -5.75
N TRP A 192 -19.37 -1.34 -4.67
CA TRP A 192 -19.04 -2.59 -3.99
C TRP A 192 -20.29 -3.28 -3.40
N ARG A 193 -20.32 -4.61 -3.52
CA ARG A 193 -21.28 -5.51 -2.89
C ARG A 193 -20.52 -6.77 -2.43
N PRO A 194 -20.94 -7.45 -1.36
CA PRO A 194 -20.19 -8.58 -0.76
C PRO A 194 -20.09 -9.83 -1.65
N ASP A 195 -20.99 -9.99 -2.58
CA ASP A 195 -21.18 -11.18 -3.43
C ASP A 195 -20.75 -10.98 -4.89
N ILE A 196 -20.06 -9.90 -5.21
CA ILE A 196 -19.55 -9.68 -6.57
C ILE A 196 -18.50 -10.74 -6.93
N ASP A 197 -18.45 -11.11 -8.20
CA ASP A 197 -17.43 -12.00 -8.76
C ASP A 197 -16.10 -11.27 -9.04
N ALA A 198 -15.09 -12.01 -9.47
CA ALA A 198 -13.77 -11.48 -9.75
C ALA A 198 -13.77 -10.44 -10.89
N ASP A 199 -14.54 -10.67 -11.94
CA ASP A 199 -14.58 -9.77 -13.10
C ASP A 199 -15.23 -8.44 -12.71
N THR A 200 -16.35 -8.48 -12.01
CA THR A 200 -17.01 -7.30 -11.45
C THR A 200 -16.08 -6.57 -10.45
N ALA A 201 -15.33 -7.29 -9.63
CA ALA A 201 -14.37 -6.71 -8.70
C ALA A 201 -13.27 -5.92 -9.43
N VAL A 202 -12.78 -6.44 -10.55
CA VAL A 202 -11.81 -5.74 -11.42
C VAL A 202 -12.42 -4.47 -12.02
N GLU A 203 -13.66 -4.55 -12.55
CA GLU A 203 -14.38 -3.39 -13.10
C GLU A 203 -14.58 -2.29 -12.05
N VAL A 204 -14.99 -2.67 -10.84
CA VAL A 204 -15.19 -1.74 -9.71
C VAL A 204 -13.88 -1.06 -9.30
N LEU A 205 -12.74 -1.78 -9.32
CA LEU A 205 -11.43 -1.17 -9.07
C LEU A 205 -10.99 -0.22 -10.17
N VAL A 206 -11.20 -0.58 -11.45
CA VAL A 206 -10.89 0.29 -12.60
C VAL A 206 -11.73 1.57 -12.52
N GLU A 207 -13.02 1.46 -12.21
CA GLU A 207 -13.92 2.61 -12.02
C GLU A 207 -13.47 3.49 -10.85
N ALA A 208 -13.12 2.90 -9.71
CA ALA A 208 -12.66 3.66 -8.54
C ALA A 208 -11.36 4.44 -8.79
N LEU A 209 -10.44 3.87 -9.56
CA LEU A 209 -9.20 4.55 -9.96
C LEU A 209 -9.45 5.60 -11.06
N TYR A 210 -10.42 5.39 -11.93
CA TYR A 210 -10.87 6.38 -12.91
C TYR A 210 -11.48 7.60 -12.20
N ASP A 211 -12.45 7.38 -11.31
CA ASP A 211 -13.10 8.45 -10.54
C ASP A 211 -12.08 9.23 -9.67
N ALA A 212 -11.10 8.53 -9.10
CA ALA A 212 -10.02 9.19 -8.38
C ALA A 212 -9.12 10.04 -9.29
N ALA A 213 -8.88 9.61 -10.52
CA ALA A 213 -8.05 10.36 -11.47
C ALA A 213 -8.77 11.60 -12.05
N ASP A 214 -10.09 11.64 -12.00
CA ASP A 214 -10.89 12.80 -12.41
C ASP A 214 -10.75 13.95 -11.37
N GLU A 215 -10.63 13.62 -10.09
CA GLU A 215 -10.55 14.58 -8.99
C GLU A 215 -9.11 14.88 -8.53
N ASP A 216 -8.18 13.93 -8.71
CA ASP A 216 -6.79 14.04 -8.24
C ASP A 216 -5.79 14.07 -9.42
N ALA A 217 -5.19 15.23 -9.67
CA ALA A 217 -4.18 15.40 -10.73
C ALA A 217 -2.95 14.48 -10.58
N ALA A 218 -2.66 14.00 -9.37
CA ALA A 218 -1.55 13.12 -9.09
C ALA A 218 -1.88 11.63 -9.33
N THR A 219 -3.15 11.29 -9.53
CA THR A 219 -3.63 9.95 -9.91
C THR A 219 -3.75 9.82 -11.42
N GLY A 220 -3.25 8.72 -11.99
CA GLY A 220 -3.36 8.41 -13.42
C GLY A 220 -4.55 7.53 -13.72
N GLY A 221 -5.52 8.03 -14.48
CA GLY A 221 -6.62 7.22 -15.02
C GLY A 221 -6.17 6.29 -16.15
N PRO A 222 -7.05 5.37 -16.61
CA PRO A 222 -6.82 4.56 -17.80
C PRO A 222 -6.59 5.45 -19.03
N ASP A 223 -5.52 5.21 -19.77
CA ASP A 223 -5.18 5.92 -21.00
C ASP A 223 -5.32 4.98 -22.20
N LEU A 224 -6.47 5.01 -22.84
CA LEU A 224 -6.76 4.17 -24.01
C LEU A 224 -5.88 4.50 -25.22
N VAL A 225 -5.39 5.73 -25.32
CA VAL A 225 -4.56 6.17 -26.45
C VAL A 225 -3.14 5.63 -26.33
N ARG A 226 -2.58 5.67 -25.12
CA ARG A 226 -1.23 5.15 -24.84
C ARG A 226 -1.22 3.68 -24.43
N GLY A 227 -2.39 3.08 -24.19
CA GLY A 227 -2.49 1.71 -23.70
C GLY A 227 -1.97 1.54 -22.28
N ILE A 228 -2.14 2.55 -21.42
CA ILE A 228 -1.72 2.51 -20.02
C ILE A 228 -2.95 2.27 -19.16
N PHE A 229 -2.97 1.14 -18.45
CA PHE A 229 -4.05 0.75 -17.56
C PHE A 229 -3.54 0.63 -16.13
N PRO A 230 -4.41 0.76 -15.11
CA PRO A 230 -4.03 0.47 -13.73
C PRO A 230 -3.42 -0.93 -13.61
N VAL A 231 -2.51 -1.13 -12.69
CA VAL A 231 -2.13 -2.51 -12.31
C VAL A 231 -3.20 -3.04 -11.38
N VAL A 232 -3.83 -4.15 -11.75
CA VAL A 232 -4.83 -4.83 -10.92
C VAL A 232 -4.41 -6.29 -10.75
N ALA A 233 -4.63 -6.83 -9.56
CA ALA A 233 -4.43 -8.24 -9.26
C ALA A 233 -5.56 -8.78 -8.39
N THR A 234 -5.82 -10.07 -8.50
CA THR A 234 -6.73 -10.83 -7.63
C THR A 234 -5.94 -11.85 -6.82
N VAL A 235 -6.38 -12.13 -5.60
CA VAL A 235 -5.81 -13.17 -4.75
C VAL A 235 -6.95 -14.03 -4.20
N THR A 236 -6.93 -15.29 -4.56
CA THR A 236 -7.97 -16.29 -4.22
C THR A 236 -7.33 -17.54 -3.62
N ALA A 237 -8.12 -18.60 -3.42
CA ALA A 237 -7.61 -19.93 -3.06
C ALA A 237 -6.63 -20.51 -4.10
N GLN A 238 -6.67 -20.02 -5.36
CA GLN A 238 -5.77 -20.40 -6.44
C GLN A 238 -4.48 -19.58 -6.46
N GLY A 239 -4.35 -18.60 -5.56
CA GLY A 239 -3.18 -17.74 -5.44
C GLY A 239 -3.35 -16.36 -6.07
N TYR A 240 -2.22 -15.67 -6.20
CA TYR A 240 -2.10 -14.36 -6.84
C TYR A 240 -2.20 -14.46 -8.36
N ARG A 241 -3.03 -13.63 -8.96
CA ARG A 241 -3.14 -13.46 -10.43
C ARG A 241 -3.12 -11.99 -10.78
N ARG A 242 -2.12 -11.56 -11.54
CA ARG A 242 -2.14 -10.24 -12.19
C ARG A 242 -3.17 -10.27 -13.32
N VAL A 243 -4.04 -9.28 -13.36
CA VAL A 243 -5.01 -9.12 -14.45
C VAL A 243 -4.29 -8.62 -15.70
N PRO A 244 -4.44 -9.30 -16.85
CA PRO A 244 -3.81 -8.89 -18.10
C PRO A 244 -4.32 -7.54 -18.62
N ASP A 245 -3.46 -6.80 -19.32
CA ASP A 245 -3.79 -5.47 -19.83
C ASP A 245 -4.95 -5.48 -20.86
N ASP A 246 -5.17 -6.59 -21.57
CA ASP A 246 -6.30 -6.72 -22.50
C ASP A 246 -7.66 -6.85 -21.78
N GLU A 247 -7.68 -7.49 -20.60
CA GLU A 247 -8.87 -7.52 -19.73
C GLU A 247 -9.15 -6.11 -19.16
N LEU A 248 -8.10 -5.42 -18.70
CA LEU A 248 -8.21 -4.05 -18.18
C LEU A 248 -8.62 -3.04 -19.25
N ARG A 249 -8.14 -3.20 -20.48
CA ARG A 249 -8.58 -2.41 -21.63
C ARG A 249 -10.09 -2.52 -21.83
N LYS A 250 -10.61 -3.75 -21.87
CA LYS A 250 -12.05 -3.99 -22.04
C LYS A 250 -12.88 -3.39 -20.91
N ALA A 251 -12.39 -3.48 -19.66
CA ALA A 251 -13.05 -2.85 -18.52
C ALA A 251 -13.07 -1.32 -18.64
N ALA A 252 -11.95 -0.70 -19.04
CA ALA A 252 -11.85 0.73 -19.25
C ALA A 252 -12.72 1.23 -20.42
N GLU A 253 -12.76 0.49 -21.54
CA GLU A 253 -13.61 0.82 -22.70
C GLU A 253 -15.10 0.79 -22.32
N ARG A 254 -15.55 -0.23 -21.58
CA ARG A 254 -16.93 -0.32 -21.09
C ARG A 254 -17.26 0.86 -20.16
N LEU A 255 -16.35 1.19 -19.23
CA LEU A 255 -16.53 2.30 -18.31
C LEU A 255 -16.70 3.62 -19.06
N VAL A 256 -15.79 3.94 -19.99
CA VAL A 256 -15.84 5.19 -20.78
C VAL A 256 -17.12 5.26 -21.62
N ALA A 257 -17.55 4.16 -22.24
CA ALA A 257 -18.79 4.10 -22.99
C ALA A 257 -20.02 4.38 -22.12
N THR A 258 -20.07 3.82 -20.90
CA THR A 258 -21.16 4.06 -19.95
C THR A 258 -21.19 5.52 -19.50
N ARG A 259 -20.03 6.09 -19.12
CA ARG A 259 -19.93 7.51 -18.71
C ARG A 259 -20.31 8.49 -19.82
N ALA A 260 -19.96 8.18 -21.07
CA ALA A 260 -20.35 9.01 -22.22
C ALA A 260 -21.89 9.03 -22.43
N GLN A 261 -22.60 7.97 -22.09
CA GLN A 261 -24.06 7.90 -22.17
C GLN A 261 -24.74 8.63 -20.98
N GLU A 262 -24.14 8.61 -19.79
CA GLU A 262 -24.68 9.30 -18.59
C GLU A 262 -24.49 10.82 -18.64
N GLY A 263 -23.47 11.31 -19.37
CA GLY A 263 -23.16 12.74 -19.52
C GLY A 263 -23.85 13.41 -20.72
N SER A 264 -24.66 12.68 -21.49
CA SER A 264 -25.44 13.15 -22.61
C SER A 264 -26.89 13.33 -22.21
#